data_70aa0a0fdda018bfbb2dff4c987b8bad
#
_entry.id   70aa0a0fdda018bfbb2dff4c987b8bad
#
_cell.length_a   1.000
_cell.length_b   1.000
_cell.length_c   1.000
_cell.angle_alpha   90.00
_cell.angle_beta   90.00
_cell.angle_gamma   90.00
#
_symmetry.space_group_name_H-M   'P 1'
#
loop_
_entity.id
_entity.type
_entity.pdbx_description
1 polymer ?
#
loop_
_entity_poly.entity_id
_entity_poly.type
_entity_poly.pdbx_seq_one_letter_code
_entity_poly.pdbx_strand_id
1 'polypeptide(L)'
;MTGGVAVASSISQLVASEPDRWDHVVATRDHHIDPGAHFSDNPDYVDSWPRHCVVGTEGVELHPNLTVEPAAVFDKGEYEAAYSGFEGDADGVDLASWLAEHDVDSADVVGIATDHCVKATALDAVRAGIDTTVLLDLTAGVSRDTVEKALGQLADAGVTLVGRPKVG
;
A
#
# COMPACT_ATOMS: atom_id res chain seq x y z
N MET A 1 -2.55 -5.48 12.80
CA MET A 1 -1.84 -4.18 12.89
C MET A 1 -2.77 -3.17 13.54
N THR A 2 -2.27 -2.45 14.52
CA THR A 2 -3.01 -1.37 15.18
C THR A 2 -3.33 -0.26 14.19
N GLY A 3 -4.59 0.20 14.17
CA GLY A 3 -5.02 1.29 13.27
C GLY A 3 -5.49 0.89 11.87
N GLY A 4 -5.26 -0.33 11.40
CA GLY A 4 -5.63 -0.74 10.03
C GLY A 4 -7.12 -0.60 9.72
N VAL A 5 -7.99 -1.02 10.65
CA VAL A 5 -9.46 -0.87 10.51
C VAL A 5 -9.87 0.61 10.39
N ALA A 6 -9.25 1.47 11.21
CA ALA A 6 -9.52 2.91 11.16
C ALA A 6 -9.02 3.54 9.86
N VAL A 7 -7.89 3.07 9.33
CA VAL A 7 -7.36 3.51 8.02
C VAL A 7 -8.35 3.16 6.90
N ALA A 8 -8.82 1.92 6.82
CA ALA A 8 -9.79 1.50 5.82
C ALA A 8 -11.07 2.36 5.84
N SER A 9 -11.62 2.61 7.05
CA SER A 9 -12.79 3.49 7.21
C SER A 9 -12.52 4.94 6.81
N SER A 10 -11.35 5.48 7.18
CA SER A 10 -11.00 6.87 6.87
C SER A 10 -10.75 7.08 5.37
N ILE A 11 -10.14 6.11 4.67
CA ILE A 11 -9.98 6.14 3.22
C ILE A 11 -11.35 6.18 2.55
N SER A 12 -12.27 5.29 2.94
CA SER A 12 -13.64 5.25 2.40
C SER A 12 -14.38 6.55 2.60
N GLN A 13 -14.27 7.15 3.80
CA GLN A 13 -14.88 8.44 4.10
C GLN A 13 -14.32 9.57 3.23
N LEU A 14 -13.01 9.63 3.06
CA LEU A 14 -12.37 10.67 2.25
C LEU A 14 -12.80 10.55 0.79
N VAL A 15 -12.71 9.37 0.19
CA VAL A 15 -13.11 9.17 -1.21
C VAL A 15 -14.59 9.48 -1.42
N ALA A 16 -15.46 9.10 -0.49
CA ALA A 16 -16.88 9.41 -0.58
C ALA A 16 -17.20 10.91 -0.40
N SER A 17 -16.39 11.64 0.39
CA SER A 17 -16.59 13.07 0.65
C SER A 17 -16.02 13.96 -0.45
N GLU A 18 -15.06 13.47 -1.23
CA GLU A 18 -14.36 14.19 -2.29
C GLU A 18 -14.36 13.37 -3.61
N PRO A 19 -15.54 13.09 -4.20
CA PRO A 19 -15.66 12.12 -5.31
C PRO A 19 -14.92 12.54 -6.59
N ASP A 20 -14.69 13.83 -6.77
CA ASP A 20 -14.04 14.40 -7.96
C ASP A 20 -12.55 14.74 -7.72
N ARG A 21 -11.98 14.31 -6.58
CA ARG A 21 -10.59 14.63 -6.25
C ARG A 21 -9.58 13.81 -7.04
N TRP A 22 -9.92 12.57 -7.36
CA TRP A 22 -9.07 11.65 -8.11
C TRP A 22 -9.79 11.13 -9.35
N ASP A 23 -9.09 11.11 -10.48
CA ASP A 23 -9.61 10.54 -11.73
C ASP A 23 -9.76 9.03 -11.62
N HIS A 24 -8.82 8.39 -10.89
CA HIS A 24 -8.78 6.96 -10.67
C HIS A 24 -8.44 6.62 -9.22
N VAL A 25 -9.04 5.55 -8.72
CA VAL A 25 -8.64 4.90 -7.47
C VAL A 25 -8.30 3.46 -7.80
N VAL A 26 -7.10 3.02 -7.47
CA VAL A 26 -6.66 1.63 -7.61
C VAL A 26 -6.25 1.09 -6.24
N ALA A 27 -6.30 -0.22 -6.09
CA ALA A 27 -5.84 -0.89 -4.88
C ALA A 27 -4.66 -1.82 -5.20
N THR A 28 -3.77 -1.98 -4.23
CA THR A 28 -2.76 -3.04 -4.21
C THR A 28 -2.98 -3.91 -2.98
N ARG A 29 -2.79 -5.21 -3.11
CA ARG A 29 -2.93 -6.13 -1.97
C ARG A 29 -1.90 -7.25 -2.01
N ASP A 30 -1.58 -7.76 -0.83
CA ASP A 30 -0.84 -9.01 -0.71
C ASP A 30 -1.72 -10.18 -1.15
N HIS A 31 -1.18 -11.05 -1.98
CA HIS A 31 -1.90 -12.19 -2.58
C HIS A 31 -0.99 -13.43 -2.53
N HIS A 32 -0.80 -13.96 -1.29
CA HIS A 32 0.21 -14.99 -1.07
C HIS A 32 -0.32 -16.40 -1.37
N ILE A 33 0.43 -17.11 -2.20
CA ILE A 33 0.26 -18.55 -2.46
C ILE A 33 1.34 -19.31 -1.67
N ASP A 34 2.61 -19.08 -1.97
CA ASP A 34 3.77 -19.62 -1.26
C ASP A 34 4.94 -18.63 -1.34
N PRO A 35 4.96 -17.58 -0.51
CA PRO A 35 6.01 -16.56 -0.56
C PRO A 35 7.30 -16.99 0.16
N GLY A 36 7.51 -18.30 0.39
CA GLY A 36 8.73 -18.87 0.94
C GLY A 36 9.07 -18.32 2.33
N ALA A 37 10.29 -17.80 2.48
CA ALA A 37 10.82 -17.30 3.75
C ALA A 37 10.12 -16.04 4.30
N HIS A 38 9.24 -15.42 3.50
CA HIS A 38 8.41 -14.31 3.96
C HIS A 38 7.45 -14.76 5.08
N PHE A 39 7.00 -16.01 5.06
CA PHE A 39 6.25 -16.60 6.16
C PHE A 39 7.17 -17.29 7.17
N SER A 40 7.00 -16.98 8.44
CA SER A 40 7.79 -17.55 9.52
C SER A 40 6.93 -17.77 10.77
N ASP A 41 7.17 -18.89 11.46
CA ASP A 41 6.61 -19.14 12.80
C ASP A 41 7.32 -18.33 13.89
N ASN A 42 8.50 -17.80 13.58
CA ASN A 42 9.29 -16.91 14.44
C ASN A 42 9.69 -15.65 13.63
N PRO A 43 8.74 -14.78 13.27
CA PRO A 43 9.01 -13.66 12.40
C PRO A 43 9.84 -12.58 13.10
N ASP A 44 10.69 -11.91 12.33
CA ASP A 44 11.44 -10.73 12.76
C ASP A 44 10.66 -9.42 12.60
N TYR A 45 9.53 -9.45 11.90
CA TYR A 45 8.68 -8.29 11.57
C TYR A 45 9.38 -7.20 10.75
N VAL A 46 10.41 -7.59 10.01
CA VAL A 46 11.16 -6.75 9.05
C VAL A 46 11.08 -7.37 7.66
N ASP A 47 11.55 -8.62 7.53
CA ASP A 47 11.57 -9.37 6.28
C ASP A 47 10.68 -10.62 6.34
N SER A 48 10.27 -11.04 7.53
CA SER A 48 9.41 -12.20 7.75
C SER A 48 8.21 -11.90 8.66
N TRP A 49 7.11 -12.57 8.39
CA TRP A 49 5.79 -12.31 9.00
C TRP A 49 5.08 -13.62 9.33
N PRO A 50 4.13 -13.61 10.28
CA PRO A 50 3.16 -14.72 10.41
C PRO A 50 2.37 -14.88 9.10
N ARG A 51 1.79 -16.05 8.87
CA ARG A 51 0.93 -16.27 7.69
C ARG A 51 -0.20 -15.25 7.66
N HIS A 52 -0.36 -14.59 6.51
CA HIS A 52 -1.36 -13.55 6.27
C HIS A 52 -1.68 -13.47 4.78
N CYS A 53 -2.80 -12.87 4.41
CA CYS A 53 -3.22 -12.61 3.02
C CYS A 53 -3.08 -13.83 2.09
N VAL A 54 -3.43 -15.02 2.62
CA VAL A 54 -3.31 -16.28 1.88
C VAL A 54 -4.49 -16.45 0.94
N VAL A 55 -4.19 -16.75 -0.32
CA VAL A 55 -5.20 -17.02 -1.36
C VAL A 55 -6.18 -18.11 -0.91
N GLY A 56 -7.47 -17.87 -1.15
CA GLY A 56 -8.54 -18.77 -0.74
C GLY A 56 -8.98 -18.61 0.72
N THR A 57 -8.48 -17.61 1.42
CA THR A 57 -8.95 -17.23 2.77
C THR A 57 -9.52 -15.81 2.78
N GLU A 58 -10.31 -15.45 3.80
CA GLU A 58 -10.79 -14.07 3.97
C GLU A 58 -9.65 -13.06 4.14
N GLY A 59 -8.46 -13.53 4.54
CA GLY A 59 -7.30 -12.67 4.78
C GLY A 59 -6.72 -12.01 3.52
N VAL A 60 -7.04 -12.52 2.33
CA VAL A 60 -6.60 -11.93 1.05
C VAL A 60 -7.56 -10.84 0.56
N GLU A 61 -8.77 -10.80 1.09
CA GLU A 61 -9.78 -9.84 0.64
C GLU A 61 -9.49 -8.43 1.17
N LEU A 62 -9.92 -7.43 0.42
CA LEU A 62 -9.89 -6.05 0.89
C LEU A 62 -10.78 -5.93 2.14
N HIS A 63 -10.32 -5.16 3.12
CA HIS A 63 -11.04 -5.03 4.39
C HIS A 63 -12.46 -4.50 4.17
N PRO A 64 -13.51 -5.07 4.80
CA PRO A 64 -14.91 -4.69 4.55
C PRO A 64 -15.23 -3.22 4.85
N ASN A 65 -14.44 -2.53 5.67
CA ASN A 65 -14.59 -1.10 5.90
C ASN A 65 -13.99 -0.25 4.75
N LEU A 66 -13.25 -0.86 3.82
CA LEU A 66 -12.84 -0.22 2.59
C LEU A 66 -13.97 -0.40 1.57
N THR A 67 -14.88 0.56 1.52
CA THR A 67 -16.07 0.52 0.66
C THR A 67 -15.83 1.19 -0.70
N VAL A 68 -14.60 1.56 -1.00
CA VAL A 68 -14.19 2.09 -2.30
C VAL A 68 -14.18 0.96 -3.32
N GLU A 69 -14.75 1.19 -4.50
CA GLU A 69 -14.64 0.27 -5.63
C GLU A 69 -13.44 0.71 -6.49
N PRO A 70 -12.29 0.03 -6.40
CA PRO A 70 -11.12 0.39 -7.19
C PRO A 70 -11.32 0.04 -8.67
N ALA A 71 -10.77 0.88 -9.56
CA ALA A 71 -10.77 0.62 -11.00
C ALA A 71 -9.94 -0.63 -11.38
N ALA A 72 -8.92 -0.94 -10.57
CA ALA A 72 -8.12 -2.15 -10.69
C ALA A 72 -7.55 -2.54 -9.31
N VAL A 73 -7.31 -3.84 -9.11
CA VAL A 73 -6.64 -4.39 -7.92
C VAL A 73 -5.38 -5.10 -8.37
N PHE A 74 -4.24 -4.65 -7.88
CA PHE A 74 -2.93 -5.22 -8.21
C PHE A 74 -2.51 -6.20 -7.12
N ASP A 75 -2.44 -7.46 -7.48
CA ASP A 75 -2.05 -8.56 -6.62
C ASP A 75 -0.53 -8.72 -6.62
N LYS A 76 0.08 -8.83 -5.43
CA LYS A 76 1.53 -8.96 -5.29
C LYS A 76 1.94 -10.01 -4.27
N GLY A 77 3.16 -10.51 -4.38
CA GLY A 77 3.74 -11.41 -3.38
C GLY A 77 3.25 -12.85 -3.45
N GLU A 78 2.88 -13.36 -4.62
CA GLU A 78 2.34 -14.73 -4.74
C GLU A 78 3.36 -15.79 -4.32
N TYR A 79 4.59 -15.69 -4.80
CA TYR A 79 5.65 -16.69 -4.62
C TYR A 79 6.95 -16.12 -4.02
N GLU A 80 6.98 -14.85 -3.73
CA GLU A 80 8.11 -14.17 -3.09
C GLU A 80 7.62 -12.97 -2.27
N ALA A 81 8.48 -12.40 -1.42
CA ALA A 81 8.17 -11.18 -0.70
C ALA A 81 8.04 -10.00 -1.68
N ALA A 82 6.94 -9.27 -1.62
CA ALA A 82 6.73 -8.06 -2.40
C ALA A 82 6.06 -6.99 -1.54
N TYR A 83 6.65 -5.80 -1.51
CA TYR A 83 6.11 -4.69 -0.72
C TYR A 83 5.52 -3.59 -1.60
N SER A 84 6.16 -3.27 -2.72
CA SER A 84 5.69 -2.24 -3.65
C SER A 84 4.49 -2.71 -4.47
N GLY A 85 3.51 -1.83 -4.66
CA GLY A 85 2.43 -2.07 -5.61
C GLY A 85 2.92 -2.23 -7.05
N PHE A 86 4.11 -1.72 -7.37
CA PHE A 86 4.75 -1.87 -8.68
C PHE A 86 5.31 -3.28 -8.94
N GLU A 87 5.34 -4.14 -7.93
CA GLU A 87 5.70 -5.56 -8.04
C GLU A 87 4.49 -6.44 -8.34
N GLY A 88 3.28 -5.86 -8.38
CA GLY A 88 2.02 -6.56 -8.61
C GLY A 88 1.45 -6.34 -10.00
N ASP A 89 0.47 -7.14 -10.34
CA ASP A 89 -0.31 -7.01 -11.57
C ASP A 89 -1.81 -7.16 -11.32
N ALA A 90 -2.59 -6.61 -12.26
CA ALA A 90 -4.02 -6.79 -12.36
C ALA A 90 -4.32 -7.45 -13.71
N ASP A 91 -4.70 -8.73 -13.70
CA ASP A 91 -4.98 -9.53 -14.93
C ASP A 91 -3.80 -9.51 -15.94
N GLY A 92 -2.55 -9.53 -15.44
CA GLY A 92 -1.34 -9.54 -16.26
C GLY A 92 -0.85 -8.16 -16.71
N VAL A 93 -1.46 -7.08 -16.23
CA VAL A 93 -1.01 -5.69 -16.47
C VAL A 93 -0.37 -5.16 -15.19
N ASP A 94 0.92 -4.82 -15.23
CA ASP A 94 1.61 -4.23 -14.08
C ASP A 94 1.16 -2.79 -13.80
N LEU A 95 1.37 -2.33 -12.54
CA LEU A 95 0.90 -1.00 -12.12
C LEU A 95 1.53 0.14 -12.94
N ALA A 96 2.80 0.05 -13.31
CA ALA A 96 3.47 1.09 -14.08
C ALA A 96 2.85 1.23 -15.47
N SER A 97 2.59 0.12 -16.14
CA SER A 97 1.91 0.08 -17.44
C SER A 97 0.50 0.64 -17.35
N TRP A 98 -0.25 0.22 -16.32
CA TRP A 98 -1.61 0.72 -16.10
C TRP A 98 -1.65 2.23 -15.89
N LEU A 99 -0.76 2.77 -15.05
CA LEU A 99 -0.66 4.21 -14.79
C LEU A 99 -0.30 5.00 -16.07
N ALA A 100 0.61 4.47 -16.87
CA ALA A 100 1.00 5.09 -18.15
C ALA A 100 -0.15 5.07 -19.18
N GLU A 101 -0.90 3.98 -19.26
CA GLU A 101 -2.06 3.86 -20.15
C GLU A 101 -3.21 4.82 -19.80
N HIS A 102 -3.27 5.26 -18.53
CA HIS A 102 -4.29 6.18 -18.02
C HIS A 102 -3.76 7.62 -17.85
N ASP A 103 -2.57 7.92 -18.42
CA ASP A 103 -1.95 9.25 -18.36
C ASP A 103 -1.80 9.80 -16.92
N VAL A 104 -1.55 8.94 -15.95
CA VAL A 104 -1.38 9.32 -14.53
C VAL A 104 0.00 9.96 -14.33
N ASP A 105 0.04 11.21 -13.92
CA ASP A 105 1.25 11.98 -13.62
C ASP A 105 1.44 12.30 -12.13
N SER A 106 0.40 12.11 -11.33
CA SER A 106 0.42 12.34 -9.89
C SER A 106 -0.36 11.26 -9.13
N ALA A 107 0.05 10.96 -7.90
CA ALA A 107 -0.59 9.96 -7.07
C ALA A 107 -0.58 10.31 -5.57
N ASP A 108 -1.72 10.12 -4.92
CA ASP A 108 -1.85 10.08 -3.47
C ASP A 108 -1.76 8.61 -3.01
N VAL A 109 -0.81 8.29 -2.14
CA VAL A 109 -0.63 6.94 -1.59
C VAL A 109 -1.14 6.88 -0.16
N VAL A 110 -1.96 5.88 0.12
CA VAL A 110 -2.61 5.64 1.42
C VAL A 110 -2.61 4.15 1.77
N GLY A 111 -2.90 3.78 3.00
CA GLY A 111 -3.08 2.38 3.40
C GLY A 111 -2.08 1.91 4.44
N ILE A 112 -1.76 0.64 4.40
CA ILE A 112 -0.86 -0.04 5.35
C ILE A 112 0.18 -0.90 4.62
N ALA A 113 1.37 -1.08 5.20
CA ALA A 113 1.92 -0.35 6.33
C ALA A 113 2.75 0.85 5.87
N THR A 114 2.71 1.96 6.62
CA THR A 114 3.48 3.19 6.32
C THR A 114 4.96 2.90 6.04
N ASP A 115 5.57 2.07 6.86
CA ASP A 115 6.98 1.71 6.87
C ASP A 115 7.35 0.54 5.93
N HIS A 116 6.39 -0.07 5.26
CA HIS A 116 6.57 -1.18 4.33
C HIS A 116 5.92 -0.89 2.96
N CYS A 117 4.71 -1.37 2.70
CA CYS A 117 4.09 -1.28 1.38
C CYS A 117 3.83 0.16 0.92
N VAL A 118 3.37 1.05 1.81
CA VAL A 118 3.16 2.47 1.49
C VAL A 118 4.49 3.12 1.08
N LYS A 119 5.54 2.95 1.90
CA LYS A 119 6.87 3.47 1.59
C LYS A 119 7.40 2.92 0.26
N ALA A 120 7.38 1.60 0.08
CA ALA A 120 7.93 0.96 -1.12
C ALA A 120 7.20 1.45 -2.38
N THR A 121 5.87 1.49 -2.35
CA THR A 121 5.05 1.96 -3.47
C THR A 121 5.31 3.43 -3.79
N ALA A 122 5.37 4.30 -2.78
CA ALA A 122 5.63 5.73 -2.99
C ALA A 122 7.04 6.00 -3.55
N LEU A 123 8.06 5.26 -3.11
CA LEU A 123 9.41 5.36 -3.65
C LEU A 123 9.47 4.93 -5.11
N ASP A 124 8.78 3.85 -5.48
CA ASP A 124 8.75 3.39 -6.88
C ASP A 124 7.91 4.31 -7.77
N ALA A 125 6.84 4.91 -7.25
CA ALA A 125 6.08 5.93 -7.97
C ALA A 125 6.96 7.13 -8.35
N VAL A 126 7.75 7.66 -7.40
CA VAL A 126 8.72 8.74 -7.70
C VAL A 126 9.76 8.29 -8.73
N ARG A 127 10.29 7.07 -8.63
CA ARG A 127 11.22 6.52 -9.62
C ARG A 127 10.62 6.41 -11.02
N ALA A 128 9.31 6.12 -11.08
CA ALA A 128 8.54 6.10 -12.33
C ALA A 128 8.21 7.50 -12.87
N GLY A 129 8.60 8.57 -12.18
CA GLY A 129 8.38 9.96 -12.59
C GLY A 129 7.01 10.52 -12.20
N ILE A 130 6.30 9.88 -11.27
CA ILE A 130 4.98 10.29 -10.78
C ILE A 130 5.16 11.25 -9.60
N ASP A 131 4.50 12.40 -9.63
CA ASP A 131 4.44 13.32 -8.49
C ASP A 131 3.66 12.66 -7.35
N THR A 132 4.36 12.34 -6.26
CA THR A 132 3.84 11.42 -5.25
C THR A 132 3.66 12.11 -3.90
N THR A 133 2.45 12.00 -3.36
CA THR A 133 2.10 12.41 -2.01
C THR A 133 1.68 11.20 -1.17
N VAL A 134 2.13 11.12 0.08
CA VAL A 134 1.60 10.18 1.07
C VAL A 134 0.70 10.94 2.04
N LEU A 135 -0.58 10.58 2.08
CA LEU A 135 -1.55 11.13 3.03
C LEU A 135 -1.44 10.34 4.34
N LEU A 136 -0.54 10.77 5.22
CA LEU A 136 -0.13 10.04 6.42
C LEU A 136 -1.28 9.80 7.42
N ASP A 137 -2.25 10.70 7.53
CA ASP A 137 -3.43 10.50 8.38
C ASP A 137 -4.26 9.27 7.98
N LEU A 138 -4.10 8.83 6.74
CA LEU A 138 -4.71 7.63 6.14
C LEU A 138 -3.74 6.46 6.05
N THR A 139 -2.71 6.43 6.89
CA THR A 139 -1.76 5.34 6.98
C THR A 139 -1.58 4.85 8.41
N ALA A 140 -1.12 3.60 8.56
CA ALA A 140 -0.70 3.05 9.84
C ALA A 140 0.59 2.25 9.65
N GLY A 141 1.51 2.38 10.59
CA GLY A 141 2.80 1.71 10.59
C GLY A 141 2.96 0.64 11.65
N VAL A 142 3.96 -0.20 11.49
CA VAL A 142 4.25 -1.35 12.36
C VAL A 142 4.88 -0.90 13.67
N SER A 143 5.89 -0.06 13.61
CA SER A 143 6.57 0.46 14.80
C SER A 143 6.98 1.93 14.62
N ARG A 144 7.19 2.62 15.74
CA ARG A 144 7.62 4.03 15.72
C ARG A 144 8.96 4.20 15.01
N ASP A 145 9.93 3.37 15.35
CA ASP A 145 11.30 3.49 14.83
C ASP A 145 11.37 3.24 13.32
N THR A 146 10.65 2.21 12.84
CA THR A 146 10.59 1.89 11.40
C THR A 146 9.82 2.95 10.62
N VAL A 147 8.77 3.52 11.20
CA VAL A 147 8.00 4.62 10.60
C VAL A 147 8.85 5.88 10.50
N GLU A 148 9.55 6.31 11.56
CA GLU A 148 10.42 7.49 11.52
C GLU A 148 11.49 7.36 10.43
N LYS A 149 12.13 6.19 10.33
CA LYS A 149 13.10 5.89 9.26
C LYS A 149 12.45 5.96 7.87
N ALA A 150 11.25 5.41 7.71
CA ALA A 150 10.52 5.43 6.45
C ALA A 150 10.15 6.85 6.01
N LEU A 151 9.70 7.69 6.93
CA LEU A 151 9.37 9.10 6.64
C LEU A 151 10.62 9.88 6.19
N GLY A 152 11.79 9.64 6.80
CA GLY A 152 13.05 10.21 6.33
C GLY A 152 13.37 9.79 4.91
N GLN A 153 13.29 8.49 4.59
CA GLN A 153 13.56 7.96 3.25
C GLN A 153 12.61 8.53 2.19
N LEU A 154 11.32 8.68 2.52
CA LEU A 154 10.32 9.26 1.64
C LEU A 154 10.60 10.73 1.35
N ALA A 155 10.91 11.52 2.39
CA ALA A 155 11.25 12.93 2.24
C ALA A 155 12.52 13.14 1.41
N ASP A 156 13.56 12.34 1.66
CA ASP A 156 14.82 12.37 0.90
C ASP A 156 14.63 12.03 -0.59
N ALA A 157 13.65 11.19 -0.90
CA ALA A 157 13.29 10.83 -2.28
C ALA A 157 12.41 11.87 -2.99
N GLY A 158 11.95 12.91 -2.29
CA GLY A 158 11.10 13.97 -2.85
C GLY A 158 9.60 13.67 -2.78
N VAL A 159 9.19 12.68 -1.98
CA VAL A 159 7.76 12.41 -1.71
C VAL A 159 7.19 13.51 -0.82
N THR A 160 6.04 14.06 -1.17
CA THR A 160 5.30 14.97 -0.33
C THR A 160 4.61 14.22 0.79
N LEU A 161 4.81 14.65 2.04
CA LEU A 161 4.22 14.02 3.22
C LEU A 161 3.19 14.96 3.87
N VAL A 162 1.95 14.50 4.01
CA VAL A 162 0.85 15.29 4.57
C VAL A 162 0.24 14.57 5.77
N GLY A 163 0.16 15.24 6.92
CA GLY A 163 -0.43 14.68 8.14
C GLY A 163 0.55 13.83 8.97
N ARG A 164 0.01 12.86 9.72
CA ARG A 164 0.78 11.98 10.61
C ARG A 164 0.24 10.55 10.58
N PRO A 165 1.11 9.52 10.51
CA PRO A 165 0.66 8.14 10.50
C PRO A 165 0.19 7.68 11.89
N LYS A 166 -0.72 6.71 11.89
CA LYS A 166 -1.06 5.96 13.11
C LYS A 166 0.07 4.97 13.38
N VAL A 167 0.52 4.90 14.63
CA VAL A 167 1.54 3.94 15.07
C VAL A 167 1.06 3.27 16.34
N GLY A 168 1.17 1.94 16.42
CA GLY A 168 0.81 1.14 17.59
C GLY A 168 1.80 1.22 18.74
#